data_847c384ee77322816839d67d7778ad7f
#
_entry.id   847c384ee77322816839d67d7778ad7f
#
_cell.length_a   1.000
_cell.length_b   1.000
_cell.length_c   1.000
_cell.angle_alpha   90.00
_cell.angle_beta   90.00
_cell.angle_gamma   90.00
#
_symmetry.space_group_name_H-M   'P 1'
#
loop_
_entity.id
_entity.type
_entity.pdbx_description
1 polymer ?
#
loop_
_entity_poly.entity_id
_entity_poly.type
_entity_poly.pdbx_seq_one_letter_code
_entity_poly.pdbx_strand_id
1 'polypeptide(L)' 'MYLRTLTNAQQTRRFTIQKLATAGWQIRIEHDSCLVWTACYSDWHRVERARMAFSREAAQLEDDGWIDYSANR' A
#
# COMPACT_ATOMS: atom_id res chain seq x y z
N MET A 1 -0.66 1.70 -11.23
CA MET A 1 -0.30 0.76 -10.19
C MET A 1 0.50 1.42 -9.10
N TYR A 2 0.31 1.04 -7.87
CA TYR A 2 1.00 1.63 -6.74
C TYR A 2 1.52 0.50 -5.86
N LEU A 3 2.74 0.60 -5.44
CA LEU A 3 3.33 -0.39 -4.55
C LEU A 3 4.33 0.29 -3.63
N ARG A 4 4.13 0.16 -2.34
CA ARG A 4 5.08 0.64 -1.34
C ARG A 4 5.34 -0.48 -0.35
N THR A 5 6.60 -0.77 -0.09
CA THR A 5 7.00 -1.78 0.89
C THR A 5 7.94 -1.12 1.88
N LEU A 6 7.58 -1.14 3.15
CA LEU A 6 8.40 -0.55 4.21
C LEU A 6 8.80 -1.62 5.20
N THR A 7 10.00 -1.51 5.75
CA THR A 7 10.51 -2.48 6.71
C THR A 7 11.03 -1.77 7.95
N ASN A 8 10.96 -2.46 9.09
CA ASN A 8 11.55 -1.99 10.32
C ASN A 8 11.95 -3.23 11.11
N ALA A 9 13.24 -3.44 11.29
CA ALA A 9 13.81 -4.65 11.89
C ALA A 9 13.31 -5.87 11.10
N GLN A 10 12.48 -6.72 11.68
CA GLN A 10 12.00 -7.89 10.99
C GLN A 10 10.54 -7.73 10.56
N GLN A 11 9.99 -6.53 10.65
CA GLN A 11 8.61 -6.30 10.25
C GLN A 11 8.55 -5.71 8.87
N THR A 12 7.51 -6.04 8.13
CA THR A 12 7.31 -5.55 6.77
C THR A 12 5.86 -5.12 6.61
N ARG A 13 5.63 -3.99 5.97
CA ARG A 13 4.29 -3.56 5.58
C ARG A 13 4.29 -3.25 4.11
N ARG A 14 3.27 -3.73 3.41
CA ARG A 14 3.16 -3.50 1.98
C ARG A 14 1.78 -2.96 1.65
N PHE A 15 1.75 -1.90 0.85
CA PHE A 15 0.53 -1.30 0.36
C PHE A 15 0.50 -1.46 -1.16
N THR A 16 -0.56 -2.03 -1.70
CA THR A 16 -0.65 -2.29 -3.13
C THR A 16 -1.97 -1.80 -3.69
N ILE A 17 -1.93 -1.16 -4.84
CA ILE A 17 -3.12 -0.84 -5.62
C ILE A 17 -2.86 -1.41 -7.02
N GLN A 18 -3.72 -2.29 -7.47
CA GLN A 18 -3.52 -2.99 -8.72
C GLN A 18 -4.78 -2.94 -9.54
N LYS A 19 -4.65 -2.69 -10.84
CA LYS A 19 -5.80 -2.68 -11.73
C LYS A 19 -6.22 -4.10 -12.03
N LEU A 20 -7.52 -4.36 -11.98
CA LEU A 20 -8.04 -5.68 -12.25
C LEU A 20 -8.28 -5.86 -13.75
N ALA A 21 -8.26 -7.10 -14.20
CA ALA A 21 -8.45 -7.41 -15.61
C ALA A 21 -9.86 -7.06 -16.09
N THR A 22 -10.86 -7.19 -15.20
CA THR A 22 -12.21 -6.90 -15.61
C THR A 22 -12.46 -5.41 -15.47
N ALA A 23 -12.75 -4.89 -14.37
CA ALA A 23 -12.96 -3.47 -14.19
C ALA A 23 -12.67 -3.14 -12.75
N GLY A 24 -12.09 -2.00 -12.50
CA GLY A 24 -11.83 -1.54 -11.14
C GLY A 24 -10.43 -1.84 -10.68
N TRP A 25 -10.22 -1.67 -9.39
CA TRP A 25 -8.91 -1.79 -8.78
C TRP A 25 -9.01 -2.56 -7.48
N GLN A 26 -7.97 -3.33 -7.15
CA GLN A 26 -7.86 -4.03 -5.89
C GLN A 26 -6.84 -3.32 -5.03
N ILE A 27 -7.17 -3.10 -3.77
CA ILE A 27 -6.31 -2.44 -2.81
C ILE A 27 -6.01 -3.44 -1.73
N ARG A 28 -4.74 -3.57 -1.34
CA ARG A 28 -4.31 -4.57 -0.36
C ARG A 28 -3.34 -3.97 0.62
N ILE A 29 -3.45 -4.37 1.89
CA ILE A 29 -2.47 -4.06 2.91
C ILE A 29 -1.99 -5.39 3.47
N GLU A 30 -0.68 -5.59 3.47
CA GLU A 30 -0.06 -6.80 3.99
C GLU A 30 0.89 -6.44 5.12
N HIS A 31 0.96 -7.31 6.14
CA HIS A 31 1.87 -7.11 7.25
C HIS A 31 2.59 -8.43 7.44
N ASP A 32 3.90 -8.43 7.28
CA ASP A 32 4.76 -9.63 7.36
C ASP A 32 4.29 -10.72 6.41
N SER A 33 3.93 -10.31 5.21
CA SER A 33 3.47 -11.19 4.14
C SER A 33 2.08 -11.79 4.40
N CYS A 34 1.37 -11.33 5.42
CA CYS A 34 0.01 -11.76 5.67
C CYS A 34 -0.96 -10.65 5.27
N LEU A 35 -1.99 -10.99 4.54
CA LEU A 35 -2.99 -10.03 4.11
C LEU A 35 -3.82 -9.59 5.30
N VAL A 36 -3.82 -8.29 5.64
CA VAL A 36 -4.61 -7.78 6.73
C VAL A 36 -5.85 -7.06 6.26
N TRP A 37 -5.86 -6.54 5.06
CA TRP A 37 -7.03 -5.83 4.54
C TRP A 37 -7.02 -5.80 3.03
N THR A 38 -8.18 -5.94 2.42
CA THR A 38 -8.32 -5.84 0.98
C THR A 38 -9.69 -5.26 0.64
N ALA A 39 -9.77 -4.56 -0.47
CA ALA A 39 -11.02 -4.02 -0.99
C ALA A 39 -10.91 -3.88 -2.50
N CYS A 40 -12.04 -3.91 -3.17
CA CYS A 40 -12.10 -3.69 -4.62
C CYS A 40 -13.02 -2.52 -4.87
N TYR A 41 -12.59 -1.57 -5.67
CA TYR A 41 -13.39 -0.41 -6.02
C TYR A 41 -13.44 -0.23 -7.53
N SER A 42 -14.59 0.17 -8.04
CA SER A 42 -14.69 0.53 -9.44
C SER A 42 -14.62 2.05 -9.64
N ASP A 43 -14.61 2.83 -8.56
CA ASP A 43 -14.61 4.26 -8.62
C ASP A 43 -13.21 4.77 -8.37
N TRP A 44 -12.63 5.46 -9.33
CA TRP A 44 -11.27 5.98 -9.24
C TRP A 44 -11.11 6.95 -8.06
N HIS A 45 -12.14 7.69 -7.70
CA HIS A 45 -12.05 8.64 -6.58
C HIS A 45 -11.76 7.90 -5.26
N ARG A 46 -12.32 6.71 -5.09
CA ARG A 46 -12.05 5.91 -3.89
C ARG A 46 -10.63 5.36 -3.90
N VAL A 47 -10.15 4.96 -5.06
CA VAL A 47 -8.79 4.47 -5.22
C VAL A 47 -7.80 5.59 -4.92
N GLU A 48 -8.06 6.78 -5.42
CA GLU A 48 -7.18 7.93 -5.19
C GLU A 48 -7.15 8.29 -3.71
N ARG A 49 -8.28 8.19 -3.04
CA ARG A 49 -8.35 8.46 -1.62
C ARG A 49 -7.55 7.43 -0.83
N ALA A 50 -7.62 6.16 -1.23
CA ALA A 50 -6.83 5.11 -0.61
C ALA A 50 -5.34 5.32 -0.85
N ARG A 51 -4.97 5.74 -2.06
CA ARG A 51 -3.57 6.01 -2.37
C ARG A 51 -3.03 7.14 -1.50
N MET A 52 -3.81 8.18 -1.30
CA MET A 52 -3.41 9.29 -0.44
C MET A 52 -3.27 8.84 1.02
N ALA A 53 -4.18 7.98 1.48
CA ALA A 53 -4.11 7.44 2.83
C ALA A 53 -2.87 6.57 3.00
N PHE A 54 -2.54 5.75 2.01
CA PHE A 54 -1.35 4.92 2.04
C PHE A 54 -0.08 5.77 2.07
N SER A 55 -0.03 6.82 1.27
CA SER A 55 1.12 7.71 1.24
C SER A 55 1.32 8.39 2.58
N ARG A 56 0.23 8.78 3.23
CA ARG A 56 0.28 9.44 4.52
C ARG A 56 0.76 8.46 5.59
N GLU A 57 0.25 7.23 5.55
CA GLU A 57 0.66 6.22 6.49
C GLU A 57 2.12 5.82 6.29
N ALA A 58 2.56 5.72 5.04
CA ALA A 58 3.95 5.41 4.74
C ALA A 58 4.88 6.51 5.26
N ALA A 59 4.47 7.78 5.11
CA ALA A 59 5.26 8.89 5.63
C ALA A 59 5.36 8.83 7.15
N GLN A 60 4.28 8.45 7.83
CA GLN A 60 4.30 8.31 9.27
C GLN A 60 5.23 7.16 9.69
N LEU A 61 5.21 6.06 8.97
CA LEU A 61 6.10 4.95 9.26
C LEU A 61 7.57 5.35 9.05
N GLU A 62 7.85 6.11 8.02
CA GLU A 62 9.21 6.59 7.79
C GLU A 62 9.67 7.50 8.93
N ASP A 63 8.78 8.34 9.46
CA ASP A 63 9.09 9.18 10.59
C ASP A 63 9.37 8.32 11.83
N ASP A 64 8.77 7.13 11.92
CA ASP A 64 8.98 6.23 13.02
C ASP A 64 10.17 5.30 12.81
N GLY A 65 10.94 5.49 11.77
CA GLY A 65 12.16 4.72 11.54
C GLY A 65 12.05 3.60 10.51
N TRP A 66 10.91 3.46 9.87
CA TRP A 66 10.77 2.42 8.82
C TRP A 66 11.49 2.88 7.54
N ILE A 67 11.98 1.93 6.80
CA ILE A 67 12.70 2.18 5.56
C ILE A 67 11.88 1.73 4.39
N ASP A 68 11.72 2.60 3.39
CA ASP A 68 10.95 2.30 2.20
C ASP A 68 11.84 1.58 1.20
N TYR A 69 11.61 0.24 0.99
CA TYR A 69 12.30 -0.51 0.07
C TYR A 69 11.90 -0.22 -1.32
N SER A 70 10.64 0.16 -1.59
CA SER A 70 10.13 0.34 -2.93
C SER A 70 10.63 1.61 -3.57
N ALA A 71 11.22 2.47 -2.83
CA ALA A 71 11.61 3.74 -3.34
C ALA A 71 12.82 3.68 -4.19
N ASN A 72 13.48 2.59 -4.30
CA ASN A 72 14.56 2.58 -5.05
C ASN A 72 14.36 2.16 -6.28
N ARG A 73 13.82 2.42 -7.10
CA ARG A 73 13.69 2.05 -8.40
C ARG A 73 14.71 2.53 -9.29
#